data_475263a96136687c374386e71f3f8598
#
_entry.id   475263a96136687c374386e71f3f8598
#
_cell.length_a   1.000
_cell.length_b   1.000
_cell.length_c   1.000
_cell.angle_alpha   90.00
_cell.angle_beta   90.00
_cell.angle_gamma   90.00
#
_symmetry.space_group_name_H-M   'P 1'
#
loop_
_entity.id
_entity.type
_entity.pdbx_description
1 polymer ?
#
loop_
_entity_poly.entity_id
_entity_poly.type
_entity_poly.pdbx_seq_one_letter_code
_entity_poly.pdbx_strand_id
1 'polypeptide(L)'
;MATMWRPFRLDQSEAHQRILALGQSLRQMDVRQELADDANRVDSLSWDLPGLHVDASKQRWNPKVKNALCDLAREADLKGAIGDLFGGVRLNSTENRAVLHMALRANQGDSFEVDGQDVLRAVLATRSRMLGFVDEVLSSGRILDVVNIGIGGSDLGPAMAVRALRKFRK
;
A
#
# COMPACT_ATOMS: atom_id res chain seq x y z
N MET A 1 -16.68 -10.52 21.33
CA MET A 1 -17.49 -10.33 20.10
C MET A 1 -16.56 -9.74 19.06
N ALA A 2 -16.25 -10.44 17.99
CA ALA A 2 -15.43 -9.87 16.92
C ALA A 2 -16.22 -8.71 16.29
N THR A 3 -15.64 -7.53 16.31
CA THR A 3 -16.23 -6.35 15.69
C THR A 3 -16.26 -6.60 14.18
N MET A 4 -17.44 -6.85 13.66
CA MET A 4 -17.60 -7.03 12.22
C MET A 4 -17.35 -5.69 11.55
N TRP A 5 -16.29 -5.60 10.73
CA TRP A 5 -15.99 -4.41 9.96
C TRP A 5 -17.20 -3.99 9.12
N ARG A 6 -17.64 -2.76 9.29
CA ARG A 6 -18.74 -2.20 8.48
C ARG A 6 -18.14 -1.44 7.31
N PRO A 7 -18.50 -1.76 6.06
CA PRO A 7 -18.02 -1.03 4.91
C PRO A 7 -18.45 0.43 5.00
N PHE A 8 -17.51 1.34 4.81
CA PHE A 8 -17.76 2.77 4.75
C PHE A 8 -18.64 3.10 3.54
N ARG A 9 -19.67 3.90 3.76
CA ARG A 9 -20.62 4.33 2.74
C ARG A 9 -20.19 5.67 2.15
N LEU A 10 -19.39 5.60 1.08
CA LEU A 10 -18.85 6.80 0.41
C LEU A 10 -19.94 7.75 -0.09
N ASP A 11 -21.06 7.20 -0.55
CA ASP A 11 -22.24 7.94 -1.02
C ASP A 11 -22.94 8.77 0.08
N GLN A 12 -22.72 8.43 1.35
CA GLN A 12 -23.30 9.09 2.52
C GLN A 12 -22.31 10.04 3.21
N SER A 13 -21.07 10.14 2.72
CA SER A 13 -20.01 10.94 3.33
C SER A 13 -20.13 12.41 2.93
N GLU A 14 -20.19 13.30 3.93
CA GLU A 14 -20.16 14.75 3.69
C GLU A 14 -18.82 15.22 3.13
N ALA A 15 -17.73 14.65 3.61
CA ALA A 15 -16.39 14.95 3.08
C ALA A 15 -16.26 14.55 1.62
N HIS A 16 -16.83 13.40 1.22
CA HIS A 16 -16.87 12.99 -0.18
C HIS A 16 -17.64 13.97 -1.05
N GLN A 17 -18.81 14.43 -0.61
CA GLN A 17 -19.58 15.43 -1.34
C GLN A 17 -18.82 16.75 -1.50
N ARG A 18 -18.11 17.19 -0.45
CA ARG A 18 -17.22 18.37 -0.51
C ARG A 18 -16.08 18.16 -1.54
N ILE A 19 -15.48 16.98 -1.59
CA ILE A 19 -14.43 16.66 -2.56
C ILE A 19 -14.97 16.73 -3.98
N LEU A 20 -16.16 16.19 -4.23
CA LEU A 20 -16.79 16.24 -5.56
C LEU A 20 -17.02 17.69 -6.00
N ALA A 21 -17.55 18.55 -5.11
CA ALA A 21 -17.76 19.96 -5.38
C ALA A 21 -16.45 20.71 -5.66
N LEU A 22 -15.42 20.48 -4.84
CA LEU A 22 -14.08 21.05 -5.04
C LEU A 22 -13.46 20.56 -6.35
N GLY A 23 -13.61 19.27 -6.69
CA GLY A 23 -13.08 18.68 -7.91
C GLY A 23 -13.58 19.37 -9.18
N GLN A 24 -14.81 19.85 -9.19
CA GLN A 24 -15.34 20.62 -10.31
C GLN A 24 -14.57 21.93 -10.52
N SER A 25 -14.29 22.66 -9.43
CA SER A 25 -13.54 23.93 -9.49
C SER A 25 -12.08 23.74 -9.92
N LEU A 26 -11.49 22.58 -9.60
CA LEU A 26 -10.08 22.28 -9.89
C LEU A 26 -9.83 21.74 -11.32
N ARG A 27 -10.88 21.46 -12.08
CA ARG A 27 -10.72 20.98 -13.48
C ARG A 27 -9.97 21.99 -14.34
N GLN A 28 -10.15 23.28 -14.07
CA GLN A 28 -9.53 24.39 -14.80
C GLN A 28 -8.20 24.85 -14.18
N MET A 29 -7.74 24.23 -13.07
CA MET A 29 -6.50 24.61 -12.43
C MET A 29 -5.31 24.31 -13.35
N ASP A 30 -4.54 25.35 -13.67
CA ASP A 30 -3.23 25.20 -14.31
C ASP A 30 -2.14 25.03 -13.24
N VAL A 31 -1.63 23.81 -13.11
CA VAL A 31 -0.60 23.47 -12.12
C VAL A 31 0.71 24.25 -12.34
N ARG A 32 1.01 24.65 -13.58
CA ARG A 32 2.21 25.46 -13.86
C ARG A 32 2.06 26.85 -13.30
N GLN A 33 0.87 27.44 -13.43
CA GLN A 33 0.58 28.74 -12.87
C GLN A 33 0.60 28.68 -11.33
N GLU A 34 0.00 27.67 -10.73
CA GLU A 34 0.02 27.45 -9.28
C GLU A 34 1.46 27.31 -8.73
N LEU A 35 2.35 26.66 -9.47
CA LEU A 35 3.77 26.54 -9.09
C LEU A 35 4.53 27.87 -9.25
N ALA A 36 4.12 28.73 -10.19
CA ALA A 36 4.72 30.05 -10.38
C ALA A 36 4.26 31.06 -9.33
N ASP A 37 2.97 30.97 -8.93
CA ASP A 37 2.32 31.94 -8.03
C ASP A 37 2.56 31.63 -6.54
N ASP A 38 2.82 30.36 -6.18
CA ASP A 38 3.06 29.92 -4.80
C ASP A 38 4.44 29.29 -4.64
N ALA A 39 5.42 30.08 -4.21
CA ALA A 39 6.77 29.63 -3.95
C ALA A 39 6.87 28.52 -2.87
N ASN A 40 5.88 28.43 -1.97
CA ASN A 40 5.86 27.44 -0.90
C ASN A 40 5.08 26.16 -1.29
N ARG A 41 4.54 26.10 -2.50
CA ARG A 41 3.70 24.98 -2.93
C ARG A 41 4.42 23.62 -2.85
N VAL A 42 5.68 23.56 -3.25
CA VAL A 42 6.46 22.31 -3.19
C VAL A 42 6.58 21.87 -1.73
N ASP A 43 7.02 22.75 -0.84
CA ASP A 43 7.23 22.43 0.58
C ASP A 43 5.91 22.04 1.29
N SER A 44 4.82 22.74 0.96
CA SER A 44 3.50 22.49 1.57
C SER A 44 2.83 21.18 1.11
N LEU A 45 3.25 20.64 -0.05
CA LEU A 45 2.71 19.44 -0.67
C LEU A 45 3.74 18.31 -0.83
N SER A 46 4.85 18.39 -0.11
CA SER A 46 5.85 17.33 -0.05
C SER A 46 6.01 16.80 1.38
N TRP A 47 6.39 15.54 1.49
CA TRP A 47 6.61 14.86 2.77
C TRP A 47 7.78 13.91 2.67
N ASP A 48 8.64 13.94 3.68
CA ASP A 48 9.69 12.97 3.87
C ASP A 48 9.25 11.88 4.84
N LEU A 49 9.29 10.66 4.37
CA LEU A 49 9.04 9.45 5.14
C LEU A 49 10.32 8.60 5.16
N PRO A 50 10.49 7.65 6.11
CA PRO A 50 11.65 6.78 6.12
C PRO A 50 11.84 6.05 4.77
N GLY A 51 12.87 6.44 4.02
CA GLY A 51 13.19 5.87 2.71
C GLY A 51 12.30 6.27 1.54
N LEU A 52 11.40 7.26 1.73
CA LEU A 52 10.48 7.71 0.69
C LEU A 52 10.26 9.23 0.76
N HIS A 53 10.50 9.92 -0.34
CA HIS A 53 10.07 11.30 -0.53
C HIS A 53 8.80 11.33 -1.41
N VAL A 54 7.74 11.99 -0.93
CA VAL A 54 6.48 12.14 -1.64
C VAL A 54 6.30 13.61 -2.04
N ASP A 55 6.25 13.89 -3.32
CA ASP A 55 5.96 15.21 -3.90
C ASP A 55 4.60 15.18 -4.61
N ALA A 56 3.61 15.83 -4.03
CA ALA A 56 2.27 16.01 -4.59
C ALA A 56 2.06 17.43 -5.16
N SER A 57 3.10 18.25 -5.29
CA SER A 57 3.00 19.65 -5.74
C SER A 57 2.42 19.78 -7.16
N LYS A 58 2.59 18.72 -7.98
CA LYS A 58 2.05 18.64 -9.35
C LYS A 58 0.62 18.09 -9.43
N GLN A 59 0.02 17.74 -8.29
CA GLN A 59 -1.40 17.37 -8.24
C GLN A 59 -2.27 18.63 -8.27
N ARG A 60 -3.49 18.52 -8.79
CA ARG A 60 -4.49 19.59 -8.72
C ARG A 60 -5.06 19.70 -7.31
N TRP A 61 -4.19 19.90 -6.35
CA TRP A 61 -4.52 20.06 -4.94
C TRP A 61 -4.31 21.51 -4.51
N ASN A 62 -5.15 21.92 -3.59
CA ASN A 62 -4.99 23.14 -2.79
C ASN A 62 -5.27 22.80 -1.32
N PRO A 63 -5.07 23.72 -0.37
CA PRO A 63 -5.33 23.46 1.05
C PRO A 63 -6.75 22.97 1.34
N LYS A 64 -7.76 23.44 0.61
CA LYS A 64 -9.16 23.01 0.81
C LYS A 64 -9.35 21.53 0.44
N VAL A 65 -8.77 21.09 -0.68
CA VAL A 65 -8.82 19.68 -1.10
C VAL A 65 -8.06 18.80 -0.12
N LYS A 66 -6.85 19.20 0.29
CA LYS A 66 -6.06 18.47 1.29
C LYS A 66 -6.86 18.24 2.58
N ASN A 67 -7.51 19.32 3.08
CA ASN A 67 -8.33 19.21 4.29
C ASN A 67 -9.54 18.28 4.08
N ALA A 68 -10.23 18.40 2.96
CA ALA A 68 -11.38 17.54 2.65
C ALA A 68 -10.99 16.05 2.50
N LEU A 69 -9.82 15.76 1.95
CA LEU A 69 -9.28 14.39 1.90
C LEU A 69 -8.94 13.85 3.29
N CYS A 70 -8.37 14.70 4.17
CA CYS A 70 -8.13 14.33 5.56
C CYS A 70 -9.45 14.09 6.33
N ASP A 71 -10.47 14.91 6.07
CA ASP A 71 -11.79 14.71 6.67
C ASP A 71 -12.42 13.41 6.19
N LEU A 72 -12.32 13.08 4.92
CA LEU A 72 -12.79 11.80 4.37
C LEU A 72 -12.09 10.61 5.06
N ALA A 73 -10.79 10.70 5.26
CA ALA A 73 -10.03 9.67 5.96
C ALA A 73 -10.49 9.50 7.43
N ARG A 74 -10.89 10.60 8.10
CA ARG A 74 -11.45 10.56 9.45
C ARG A 74 -12.87 9.98 9.46
N GLU A 75 -13.75 10.41 8.55
CA GLU A 75 -15.10 9.86 8.42
C GLU A 75 -15.09 8.36 8.12
N ALA A 76 -14.12 7.90 7.31
CA ALA A 76 -13.93 6.50 6.99
C ALA A 76 -13.23 5.69 8.10
N ASP A 77 -12.88 6.33 9.22
CA ASP A 77 -12.07 5.73 10.29
C ASP A 77 -10.83 4.98 9.77
N LEU A 78 -10.08 5.64 8.86
CA LEU A 78 -8.89 5.04 8.27
C LEU A 78 -7.89 4.58 9.34
N LYS A 79 -7.77 5.31 10.45
CA LYS A 79 -6.87 4.93 11.55
C LYS A 79 -7.31 3.63 12.23
N GLY A 80 -8.61 3.48 12.49
CA GLY A 80 -9.17 2.23 13.01
C GLY A 80 -8.99 1.07 12.04
N ALA A 81 -9.26 1.29 10.74
CA ALA A 81 -9.06 0.27 9.71
C ALA A 81 -7.59 -0.17 9.58
N ILE A 82 -6.63 0.73 9.77
CA ILE A 82 -5.19 0.37 9.85
C ILE A 82 -4.93 -0.48 11.09
N GLY A 83 -5.48 -0.11 12.25
CA GLY A 83 -5.38 -0.91 13.46
C GLY A 83 -5.93 -2.32 13.28
N ASP A 84 -7.11 -2.43 12.71
CA ASP A 84 -7.76 -3.71 12.39
C ASP A 84 -6.94 -4.55 11.41
N LEU A 85 -6.33 -3.89 10.41
CA LEU A 85 -5.45 -4.55 9.44
C LEU A 85 -4.25 -5.22 10.14
N PHE A 86 -3.59 -4.49 11.03
CA PHE A 86 -2.45 -5.01 11.80
C PHE A 86 -2.88 -5.96 12.92
N GLY A 87 -4.10 -5.83 13.42
CA GLY A 87 -4.69 -6.72 14.43
C GLY A 87 -5.23 -8.05 13.89
N GLY A 88 -5.10 -8.32 12.59
CA GLY A 88 -5.55 -9.58 11.99
C GLY A 88 -7.07 -9.69 11.85
N VAL A 89 -7.80 -8.58 11.93
CA VAL A 89 -9.25 -8.55 11.70
C VAL A 89 -9.58 -8.95 10.26
N ARG A 90 -10.66 -9.65 10.05
CA ARG A 90 -11.10 -10.12 8.72
C ARG A 90 -11.71 -8.98 7.91
N LEU A 91 -10.85 -8.10 7.39
CA LEU A 91 -11.25 -6.92 6.61
C LEU A 91 -11.74 -7.27 5.19
N ASN A 92 -11.29 -8.36 4.62
CA ASN A 92 -11.80 -8.83 3.34
C ASN A 92 -13.17 -9.49 3.56
N SER A 93 -14.24 -8.68 3.50
CA SER A 93 -15.60 -9.09 3.78
C SER A 93 -16.17 -10.04 2.73
N THR A 94 -15.68 -10.01 1.49
CA THR A 94 -16.17 -10.88 0.40
C THR A 94 -15.71 -12.32 0.56
N GLU A 95 -14.51 -12.53 1.07
CA GLU A 95 -13.93 -13.86 1.32
C GLU A 95 -13.88 -14.22 2.80
N ASN A 96 -14.30 -13.31 3.68
CA ASN A 96 -14.22 -13.44 5.13
C ASN A 96 -12.79 -13.79 5.62
N ARG A 97 -11.79 -13.03 5.14
CA ARG A 97 -10.37 -13.26 5.42
C ARG A 97 -9.71 -12.05 6.03
N ALA A 98 -8.71 -12.32 6.88
CA ALA A 98 -7.73 -11.30 7.27
C ALA A 98 -6.81 -10.97 6.08
N VAL A 99 -6.32 -9.72 6.05
CA VAL A 99 -5.36 -9.24 5.04
C VAL A 99 -3.98 -9.23 5.69
N LEU A 100 -3.08 -10.08 5.23
CA LEU A 100 -1.83 -10.40 5.95
C LEU A 100 -0.56 -9.95 5.19
N HIS A 101 -0.65 -8.91 4.36
CA HIS A 101 0.52 -8.39 3.62
C HIS A 101 1.68 -7.98 4.53
N MET A 102 1.39 -7.51 5.74
CA MET A 102 2.39 -7.15 6.75
C MET A 102 3.10 -8.39 7.30
N ALA A 103 2.36 -9.45 7.61
CA ALA A 103 2.92 -10.70 8.10
C ALA A 103 3.91 -11.32 7.10
N LEU A 104 3.63 -11.19 5.78
CA LEU A 104 4.55 -11.64 4.73
C LEU A 104 5.88 -10.88 4.73
N ARG A 105 5.93 -9.67 5.30
CA ARG A 105 7.13 -8.81 5.38
C ARG A 105 7.72 -8.73 6.78
N ALA A 106 7.09 -9.39 7.74
CA ALA A 106 7.51 -9.38 9.12
C ALA A 106 8.86 -10.09 9.34
N ASN A 107 9.53 -9.72 10.41
CA ASN A 107 10.80 -10.30 10.84
C ASN A 107 10.60 -11.34 11.95
N GLN A 108 11.63 -12.07 12.24
CA GLN A 108 11.66 -12.94 13.40
C GLN A 108 11.57 -12.07 14.67
N GLY A 109 10.61 -12.39 15.53
CA GLY A 109 10.32 -11.62 16.75
C GLY A 109 9.10 -10.71 16.68
N ASP A 110 8.56 -10.45 15.46
CA ASP A 110 7.25 -9.84 15.30
C ASP A 110 6.14 -10.85 15.69
N SER A 111 4.91 -10.36 15.90
CA SER A 111 3.75 -11.18 16.23
C SER A 111 2.57 -10.79 15.34
N PHE A 112 1.95 -11.79 14.72
CA PHE A 112 0.70 -11.62 13.97
C PHE A 112 -0.24 -12.77 14.27
N GLU A 113 -1.39 -12.46 14.85
CA GLU A 113 -2.39 -13.46 15.19
C GLU A 113 -3.67 -13.23 14.39
N VAL A 114 -4.28 -14.33 13.97
CA VAL A 114 -5.63 -14.36 13.38
C VAL A 114 -6.42 -15.42 14.11
N ASP A 115 -7.56 -15.03 14.69
CA ASP A 115 -8.41 -15.92 15.49
C ASP A 115 -7.63 -16.67 16.60
N GLY A 116 -6.66 -15.99 17.23
CA GLY A 116 -5.83 -16.55 18.29
C GLY A 116 -4.75 -17.54 17.80
N GLN A 117 -4.52 -17.63 16.49
CA GLN A 117 -3.46 -18.46 15.92
C GLN A 117 -2.31 -17.59 15.41
N ASP A 118 -1.09 -17.96 15.78
CA ASP A 118 0.13 -17.34 15.23
C ASP A 118 0.29 -17.71 13.74
N VAL A 119 0.07 -16.72 12.88
CA VAL A 119 0.23 -16.88 11.42
C VAL A 119 1.66 -16.63 10.96
N LEU A 120 2.47 -15.92 11.75
CA LEU A 120 3.83 -15.58 11.39
C LEU A 120 4.74 -16.82 11.32
N ARG A 121 4.53 -17.79 12.19
CA ARG A 121 5.27 -19.06 12.18
C ARG A 121 5.20 -19.76 10.82
N ALA A 122 4.00 -19.86 10.25
CA ALA A 122 3.82 -20.49 8.93
C ALA A 122 4.45 -19.67 7.80
N VAL A 123 4.39 -18.33 7.89
CA VAL A 123 5.04 -17.43 6.94
C VAL A 123 6.56 -17.60 6.97
N LEU A 124 7.17 -17.57 8.14
CA LEU A 124 8.62 -17.72 8.28
C LEU A 124 9.10 -19.09 7.82
N ALA A 125 8.37 -20.16 8.13
CA ALA A 125 8.69 -21.52 7.67
C ALA A 125 8.62 -21.60 6.12
N THR A 126 7.62 -20.99 5.49
CA THR A 126 7.51 -20.95 4.03
C THR A 126 8.64 -20.15 3.40
N ARG A 127 8.98 -18.97 3.95
CA ARG A 127 10.11 -18.16 3.49
C ARG A 127 11.43 -18.90 3.59
N SER A 128 11.68 -19.62 4.69
CA SER A 128 12.88 -20.44 4.86
C SER A 128 12.98 -21.54 3.80
N ARG A 129 11.88 -22.23 3.51
CA ARG A 129 11.83 -23.23 2.43
C ARG A 129 12.10 -22.63 1.05
N MET A 130 11.54 -21.46 0.76
CA MET A 130 11.79 -20.74 -0.50
C MET A 130 13.27 -20.37 -0.64
N LEU A 131 13.89 -19.85 0.41
CA LEU A 131 15.32 -19.51 0.38
C LEU A 131 16.20 -20.74 0.18
N GLY A 132 15.92 -21.85 0.89
CA GLY A 132 16.64 -23.11 0.70
C GLY A 132 16.52 -23.64 -0.74
N PHE A 133 15.33 -23.53 -1.35
CA PHE A 133 15.15 -23.89 -2.76
C PHE A 133 15.96 -22.99 -3.71
N VAL A 134 16.01 -21.68 -3.44
CA VAL A 134 16.84 -20.75 -4.23
C VAL A 134 18.32 -21.14 -4.13
N ASP A 135 18.82 -21.46 -2.93
CA ASP A 135 20.20 -21.87 -2.73
C ASP A 135 20.52 -23.20 -3.46
N GLU A 136 19.59 -24.15 -3.47
CA GLU A 136 19.69 -25.39 -4.22
C GLU A 136 19.77 -25.13 -5.74
N VAL A 137 18.89 -24.28 -6.28
CA VAL A 137 18.91 -23.91 -7.70
C VAL A 137 20.22 -23.26 -8.09
N LEU A 138 20.70 -22.30 -7.31
CA LEU A 138 21.95 -21.57 -7.59
C LEU A 138 23.17 -22.47 -7.51
N SER A 139 23.22 -23.40 -6.53
CA SER A 139 24.36 -24.29 -6.33
C SER A 139 24.40 -25.48 -7.30
N SER A 140 23.25 -25.91 -7.80
CA SER A 140 23.17 -27.07 -8.69
C SER A 140 23.78 -26.84 -10.07
N GLY A 141 23.77 -25.60 -10.56
CA GLY A 141 24.20 -25.23 -11.91
C GLY A 141 23.40 -25.88 -13.06
N ARG A 142 22.31 -26.59 -12.73
CA ARG A 142 21.48 -27.30 -13.73
C ARG A 142 20.41 -26.44 -14.36
N ILE A 143 19.92 -25.46 -13.59
CA ILE A 143 18.87 -24.54 -14.04
C ILE A 143 19.55 -23.27 -14.53
N LEU A 144 19.49 -23.02 -15.82
CA LEU A 144 20.12 -21.87 -16.46
C LEU A 144 19.13 -20.72 -16.69
N ASP A 145 17.86 -21.06 -16.91
CA ASP A 145 16.81 -20.10 -17.21
C ASP A 145 15.62 -20.25 -16.28
N VAL A 146 15.06 -19.14 -15.83
CA VAL A 146 13.81 -19.08 -15.10
C VAL A 146 12.79 -18.29 -15.93
N VAL A 147 11.71 -18.94 -16.32
CA VAL A 147 10.64 -18.34 -17.13
C VAL A 147 9.48 -17.99 -16.22
N ASN A 148 9.13 -16.71 -16.12
CA ASN A 148 7.94 -16.27 -15.45
C ASN A 148 6.79 -16.17 -16.45
N ILE A 149 5.69 -16.88 -16.16
CA ILE A 149 4.47 -16.84 -16.97
C ILE A 149 3.36 -16.24 -16.12
N GLY A 150 2.80 -15.12 -16.57
CA GLY A 150 1.76 -14.46 -15.82
C GLY A 150 1.14 -13.28 -16.57
N ILE A 151 0.00 -12.82 -16.05
CA ILE A 151 -0.72 -11.63 -16.56
C ILE A 151 -0.94 -10.68 -15.38
N GLY A 152 -0.80 -9.36 -15.61
CA GLY A 152 -1.00 -8.33 -14.59
C GLY A 152 -0.05 -8.49 -13.41
N GLY A 153 -0.56 -8.65 -12.21
CA GLY A 153 0.25 -8.76 -10.99
C GLY A 153 1.21 -9.94 -10.94
N SER A 154 0.91 -11.03 -11.66
CA SER A 154 1.78 -12.20 -11.75
C SER A 154 3.02 -11.97 -12.62
N ASP A 155 2.98 -10.99 -13.53
CA ASP A 155 4.11 -10.61 -14.38
C ASP A 155 4.78 -9.31 -13.94
N LEU A 156 4.00 -8.26 -13.71
CA LEU A 156 4.54 -6.90 -13.50
C LEU A 156 5.46 -6.81 -12.27
N GLY A 157 5.11 -7.47 -11.16
CA GLY A 157 5.93 -7.50 -9.95
C GLY A 157 7.28 -8.16 -10.17
N PRO A 158 7.31 -9.43 -10.62
CA PRO A 158 8.55 -10.12 -10.97
C PRO A 158 9.39 -9.38 -12.02
N ALA A 159 8.80 -8.87 -13.09
CA ALA A 159 9.49 -8.11 -14.14
C ALA A 159 10.14 -6.83 -13.59
N MET A 160 9.42 -6.10 -12.74
CA MET A 160 9.93 -4.91 -12.07
C MET A 160 11.13 -5.26 -11.16
N ALA A 161 11.01 -6.28 -10.33
CA ALA A 161 12.06 -6.71 -9.42
C ALA A 161 13.33 -7.13 -10.18
N VAL A 162 13.19 -7.93 -11.23
CA VAL A 162 14.31 -8.37 -12.08
C VAL A 162 15.02 -7.19 -12.74
N ARG A 163 14.27 -6.20 -13.24
CA ARG A 163 14.86 -4.99 -13.85
C ARG A 163 15.56 -4.11 -12.83
N ALA A 164 14.92 -3.86 -11.68
CA ALA A 164 15.45 -3.01 -10.62
C ALA A 164 16.74 -3.58 -10.01
N LEU A 165 16.80 -4.90 -9.85
CA LEU A 165 17.91 -5.60 -9.22
C LEU A 165 18.95 -6.11 -10.22
N ARG A 166 18.88 -5.74 -11.50
CA ARG A 166 19.74 -6.24 -12.57
C ARG A 166 21.24 -6.14 -12.25
N LYS A 167 21.67 -5.05 -11.58
CA LYS A 167 23.07 -4.83 -11.18
C LYS A 167 23.58 -5.79 -10.09
N PHE A 168 22.69 -6.50 -9.40
CA PHE A 168 23.01 -7.45 -8.33
C PHE A 168 22.93 -8.90 -8.81
N ARG A 169 22.78 -9.16 -10.10
CA ARG A 169 22.80 -10.52 -10.66
C ARG A 169 24.10 -11.21 -10.31
N LYS A 170 23.96 -12.44 -9.86
CA LYS A 170 25.09 -13.38 -9.70
C LYS A 170 25.28 -14.19 -10.98
#